data_477f5560d3a696b002bbbf9aa1a2c26c
#
_entry.id   477f5560d3a696b002bbbf9aa1a2c26c
#
_cell.length_a   1.000
_cell.length_b   1.000
_cell.length_c   1.000
_cell.angle_alpha   90.00
_cell.angle_beta   90.00
_cell.angle_gamma   90.00
#
_symmetry.space_group_name_H-M   'P 1'
#
loop_
_entity.id
_entity.type
_entity.pdbx_description
1 polymer ?
#
loop_
_entity_poly.entity_id
_entity_poly.type
_entity_poly.pdbx_seq_one_letter_code
_entity_poly.pdbx_strand_id
1 'polypeptide(L)'
;MAPGSHADYFLQIASKLCLLYIPPLLIENKTKKAMTDIEAILKDTRSIAIVGLSDNPARASYGVAQYLMPYYKVIPVNPKHKQILGLTCYPDLESIPEPVDMVDVFQRSENVIPLVGPAIAIGASCFWMQLDIRNFQARQALERAGIEVVEDKCTKIEHARYA
;
A
#
# COMPACT_ATOMS: atom_id res chain seq x y z
N MET A 1 -34.13 59.50 20.28
CA MET A 1 -33.68 58.13 20.37
C MET A 1 -34.60 57.28 19.51
N ALA A 2 -34.16 56.91 18.34
CA ALA A 2 -34.91 56.07 17.41
C ALA A 2 -34.35 54.64 17.48
N PRO A 3 -35.17 53.59 17.53
CA PRO A 3 -34.69 52.18 17.56
C PRO A 3 -34.22 51.75 16.19
N GLY A 4 -33.07 51.07 16.19
CA GLY A 4 -32.40 50.53 15.01
C GLY A 4 -33.30 49.62 14.19
N SER A 5 -33.18 49.77 12.86
CA SER A 5 -34.02 49.12 11.88
C SER A 5 -33.80 47.57 11.83
N HIS A 6 -34.92 46.88 11.63
CA HIS A 6 -34.97 45.42 11.44
C HIS A 6 -34.07 44.88 10.32
N ALA A 7 -33.48 45.74 9.49
CA ALA A 7 -32.59 45.39 8.39
C ALA A 7 -31.22 44.88 8.86
N ASP A 8 -30.71 45.37 9.99
CA ASP A 8 -29.39 45.01 10.50
C ASP A 8 -29.37 43.63 11.13
N TYR A 9 -30.49 43.15 11.61
CA TYR A 9 -30.61 41.79 12.19
C TYR A 9 -30.63 40.71 11.12
N PHE A 10 -31.18 40.97 9.95
CA PHE A 10 -31.19 40.00 8.85
C PHE A 10 -29.84 39.84 8.18
N LEU A 11 -29.02 40.88 8.11
CA LEU A 11 -27.65 40.77 7.54
C LEU A 11 -26.67 40.01 8.44
N GLN A 12 -26.87 40.03 9.75
CA GLN A 12 -26.01 39.29 10.70
C GLN A 12 -26.33 37.80 10.75
N ILE A 13 -27.56 37.39 10.43
CA ILE A 13 -27.93 35.95 10.37
C ILE A 13 -27.50 35.35 9.05
N ALA A 14 -27.52 36.05 7.97
CA ALA A 14 -27.10 35.60 6.64
C ALA A 14 -25.59 35.30 6.58
N SER A 15 -24.75 36.04 7.30
CA SER A 15 -23.30 35.80 7.34
C SER A 15 -22.88 34.59 8.17
N LYS A 16 -23.72 34.13 9.12
CA LYS A 16 -23.43 32.91 9.94
C LYS A 16 -23.95 31.62 9.33
N LEU A 17 -24.91 31.69 8.40
CA LEU A 17 -25.42 30.49 7.70
C LEU A 17 -24.61 30.09 6.46
N CYS A 18 -23.71 30.96 5.99
CA CYS A 18 -22.89 30.65 4.80
C CYS A 18 -21.70 29.74 5.08
N LEU A 19 -21.43 29.37 6.37
CA LEU A 19 -20.31 28.49 6.76
C LEU A 19 -20.70 27.02 6.92
N LEU A 20 -21.96 26.65 6.68
CA LEU A 20 -22.42 25.26 6.86
C LEU A 20 -23.05 24.63 5.60
N TYR A 21 -23.01 25.34 4.46
CA TYR A 21 -23.42 24.73 3.21
C TYR A 21 -22.20 24.10 2.53
N ILE A 22 -21.85 22.88 2.97
CA ILE A 22 -21.03 21.97 2.18
C ILE A 22 -21.95 21.41 1.10
N PRO A 23 -21.73 21.76 -0.19
CA PRO A 23 -22.56 21.23 -1.25
C PRO A 23 -22.43 19.69 -1.27
N PRO A 24 -23.53 18.93 -1.43
CA PRO A 24 -23.54 17.47 -1.44
C PRO A 24 -22.77 16.82 -2.61
N LEU A 25 -22.13 17.64 -3.46
CA LEU A 25 -21.39 17.19 -4.64
C LEU A 25 -19.93 16.77 -4.37
N LEU A 26 -19.43 16.86 -3.12
CA LEU A 26 -18.08 16.43 -2.77
C LEU A 26 -18.05 15.19 -1.86
N ILE A 27 -19.20 14.57 -1.64
CA ILE A 27 -19.23 13.17 -1.17
C ILE A 27 -19.22 12.31 -2.44
N GLU A 28 -18.12 12.34 -3.17
CA GLU A 28 -17.86 11.25 -4.12
C GLU A 28 -17.88 9.96 -3.31
N ASN A 29 -18.90 9.16 -3.57
CA ASN A 29 -19.07 7.81 -3.08
C ASN A 29 -17.81 6.97 -3.40
N LYS A 30 -16.78 7.02 -2.56
CA LYS A 30 -15.71 6.01 -2.50
C LYS A 30 -16.23 4.67 -1.95
N THR A 31 -17.47 4.34 -2.17
CA THR A 31 -18.11 3.08 -1.74
C THR A 31 -18.40 2.12 -2.88
N LYS A 32 -17.68 2.24 -3.99
CA LYS A 32 -17.50 1.10 -4.89
C LYS A 32 -16.07 0.65 -4.69
N LYS A 33 -15.84 -0.36 -3.82
CA LYS A 33 -14.57 -1.06 -3.73
C LYS A 33 -14.29 -1.58 -5.15
N ALA A 34 -13.52 -0.82 -5.91
CA ALA A 34 -13.01 -1.27 -7.19
C ALA A 34 -12.29 -2.60 -6.93
N MET A 35 -12.58 -3.62 -7.70
CA MET A 35 -11.77 -4.84 -7.66
C MET A 35 -10.34 -4.39 -7.86
N THR A 36 -9.44 -4.84 -6.97
CA THR A 36 -8.01 -4.57 -7.07
C THR A 36 -7.55 -4.94 -8.47
N ASP A 37 -7.12 -3.95 -9.24
CA ASP A 37 -6.67 -4.16 -10.62
C ASP A 37 -5.20 -4.61 -10.59
N ILE A 38 -5.01 -5.93 -10.56
CA ILE A 38 -3.69 -6.55 -10.48
C ILE A 38 -2.83 -6.20 -11.69
N GLU A 39 -3.43 -6.13 -12.87
CA GLU A 39 -2.70 -5.78 -14.10
C GLU A 39 -2.13 -4.36 -14.01
N ALA A 40 -2.96 -3.39 -13.60
CA ALA A 40 -2.52 -2.01 -13.40
C ALA A 40 -1.41 -1.93 -12.32
N ILE A 41 -1.59 -2.60 -11.18
CA ILE A 41 -0.57 -2.64 -10.11
C ILE A 41 0.76 -3.15 -10.66
N LEU A 42 0.76 -4.27 -11.38
CA LEU A 42 1.99 -4.86 -11.91
C LEU A 42 2.65 -3.98 -12.97
N LYS A 43 1.87 -3.30 -13.83
CA LYS A 43 2.37 -2.35 -14.84
C LYS A 43 3.00 -1.10 -14.24
N ASP A 44 2.42 -0.58 -13.16
CA ASP A 44 2.87 0.64 -12.50
C ASP A 44 4.06 0.40 -11.55
N THR A 45 4.26 -0.84 -11.11
CA THR A 45 5.37 -1.25 -10.24
C THR A 45 6.71 -1.23 -11.00
N ARG A 46 7.75 -0.68 -10.37
CA ARG A 46 9.13 -0.70 -10.86
C ARG A 46 10.08 -1.37 -9.88
N SER A 47 9.81 -1.23 -8.59
CA SER A 47 10.61 -1.74 -7.49
C SER A 47 9.78 -2.58 -6.52
N ILE A 48 10.33 -3.74 -6.10
CA ILE A 48 9.66 -4.70 -5.22
C ILE A 48 10.59 -5.05 -4.07
N ALA A 49 10.21 -4.68 -2.85
CA ALA A 49 10.85 -5.16 -1.64
C ALA A 49 10.25 -6.51 -1.22
N ILE A 50 11.03 -7.57 -1.27
CA ILE A 50 10.58 -8.92 -0.92
C ILE A 50 10.94 -9.22 0.54
N VAL A 51 9.95 -9.14 1.42
CA VAL A 51 10.09 -9.37 2.86
C VAL A 51 10.03 -10.85 3.17
N GLY A 52 11.07 -11.36 3.83
CA GLY A 52 11.23 -12.78 4.11
C GLY A 52 11.83 -13.56 2.94
N LEU A 53 12.51 -12.87 2.02
CA LEU A 53 13.27 -13.53 0.96
C LEU A 53 14.33 -14.45 1.56
N SER A 54 14.33 -15.70 1.13
CA SER A 54 15.30 -16.71 1.55
C SER A 54 16.46 -16.82 0.56
N ASP A 55 17.63 -17.15 1.04
CA ASP A 55 18.80 -17.52 0.23
C ASP A 55 18.77 -18.98 -0.25
N ASN A 56 17.82 -19.79 0.25
CA ASN A 56 17.66 -21.18 -0.11
C ASN A 56 16.85 -21.34 -1.40
N PRO A 57 17.43 -21.90 -2.49
CA PRO A 57 16.73 -22.10 -3.77
C PRO A 57 15.47 -22.99 -3.69
N ALA A 58 15.34 -23.82 -2.65
CA ALA A 58 14.15 -24.65 -2.45
C ALA A 58 12.94 -23.87 -1.88
N ARG A 59 13.13 -22.63 -1.49
CA ARG A 59 12.06 -21.79 -0.94
C ARG A 59 11.33 -21.03 -2.04
N ALA A 60 10.01 -20.92 -1.91
CA ALA A 60 9.15 -20.21 -2.88
C ALA A 60 9.61 -18.76 -3.12
N SER A 61 9.99 -18.03 -2.06
CA SER A 61 10.46 -16.65 -2.16
C SER A 61 11.69 -16.51 -3.06
N TYR A 62 12.62 -17.48 -3.03
CA TYR A 62 13.80 -17.46 -3.90
C TYR A 62 13.41 -17.58 -5.38
N GLY A 63 12.57 -18.58 -5.72
CA GLY A 63 12.12 -18.79 -7.11
C GLY A 63 11.24 -17.66 -7.64
N VAL A 64 10.46 -17.00 -6.79
CA VAL A 64 9.69 -15.81 -7.17
C VAL A 64 10.62 -14.62 -7.41
N ALA A 65 11.56 -14.34 -6.50
CA ALA A 65 12.54 -13.27 -6.66
C ALA A 65 13.35 -13.44 -7.95
N GLN A 66 13.89 -14.64 -8.18
CA GLN A 66 14.66 -14.96 -9.38
C GLN A 66 13.86 -14.72 -10.68
N TYR A 67 12.57 -15.07 -10.68
CA TYR A 67 11.68 -14.82 -11.80
C TYR A 67 11.42 -13.33 -12.03
N LEU A 68 11.24 -12.54 -10.95
CA LEU A 68 10.89 -11.13 -11.06
C LEU A 68 12.07 -10.22 -11.41
N MET A 69 13.30 -10.62 -11.12
CA MET A 69 14.53 -9.82 -11.35
C MET A 69 14.70 -9.27 -12.76
N PRO A 70 14.31 -9.95 -13.86
CA PRO A 70 14.40 -9.39 -15.21
C PRO A 70 13.40 -8.25 -15.49
N TYR A 71 12.34 -8.15 -14.70
CA TYR A 71 11.21 -7.25 -14.93
C TYR A 71 11.17 -6.07 -13.97
N TYR A 72 11.65 -6.29 -12.72
CA TYR A 72 11.56 -5.34 -11.64
C TYR A 72 12.88 -5.19 -10.92
N LYS A 73 13.09 -4.05 -10.29
CA LYS A 73 14.14 -3.90 -9.31
C LYS A 73 13.76 -4.63 -8.03
N VAL A 74 14.32 -5.82 -7.83
CA VAL A 74 14.07 -6.64 -6.63
C VAL A 74 14.99 -6.20 -5.51
N ILE A 75 14.44 -5.97 -4.32
CA ILE A 75 15.13 -5.54 -3.11
C ILE A 75 14.89 -6.59 -2.03
N PRO A 76 15.89 -7.42 -1.69
CA PRO A 76 15.77 -8.39 -0.62
C PRO A 76 15.62 -7.75 0.76
N VAL A 77 14.68 -8.24 1.57
CA VAL A 77 14.52 -7.83 2.97
C VAL A 77 14.50 -9.05 3.88
N ASN A 78 15.58 -9.22 4.65
CA ASN A 78 15.73 -10.31 5.61
C ASN A 78 16.81 -9.97 6.64
N PRO A 79 16.52 -9.91 7.96
CA PRO A 79 17.51 -9.54 8.99
C PRO A 79 18.66 -10.54 9.16
N LYS A 80 18.56 -11.73 8.56
CA LYS A 80 19.57 -12.79 8.72
C LYS A 80 20.66 -12.77 7.64
N HIS A 81 20.48 -11.99 6.59
CA HIS A 81 21.37 -11.99 5.43
C HIS A 81 21.82 -10.59 5.05
N LYS A 82 23.04 -10.46 4.52
CA LYS A 82 23.57 -9.22 3.94
C LYS A 82 23.42 -9.18 2.42
N GLN A 83 23.33 -10.34 1.80
CA GLN A 83 23.13 -10.49 0.37
C GLN A 83 22.29 -11.73 0.07
N ILE A 84 21.40 -11.63 -0.92
CA ILE A 84 20.64 -12.76 -1.48
C ILE A 84 20.56 -12.56 -3.00
N LEU A 85 20.78 -13.61 -3.80
CA LEU A 85 20.81 -13.54 -5.27
C LEU A 85 21.81 -12.50 -5.83
N GLY A 86 22.90 -12.24 -5.08
CA GLY A 86 23.88 -11.22 -5.46
C GLY A 86 23.44 -9.77 -5.21
N LEU A 87 22.22 -9.55 -4.67
CA LEU A 87 21.67 -8.25 -4.33
C LEU A 87 21.93 -7.92 -2.85
N THR A 88 22.09 -6.63 -2.54
CA THR A 88 22.14 -6.17 -1.14
C THR A 88 20.82 -6.50 -0.45
N CYS A 89 20.91 -7.14 0.73
CA CYS A 89 19.76 -7.49 1.55
C CYS A 89 19.67 -6.56 2.75
N TYR A 90 18.51 -5.92 2.91
CA TYR A 90 18.25 -5.00 4.02
C TYR A 90 17.60 -5.75 5.19
N PRO A 91 17.90 -5.35 6.45
CA PRO A 91 17.32 -6.01 7.63
C PRO A 91 15.81 -5.78 7.78
N ASP A 92 15.31 -4.64 7.31
CA ASP A 92 13.93 -4.17 7.38
C ASP A 92 13.61 -3.21 6.24
N LEU A 93 12.33 -2.82 6.11
CA LEU A 93 11.86 -1.91 5.07
C LEU A 93 12.42 -0.48 5.22
N GLU A 94 12.56 -0.02 6.45
CA GLU A 94 12.99 1.36 6.77
C GLU A 94 14.47 1.59 6.47
N SER A 95 15.27 0.53 6.41
CA SER A 95 16.69 0.59 6.05
C SER A 95 16.94 0.71 4.54
N ILE A 96 15.89 0.59 3.70
CA ILE A 96 16.03 0.71 2.25
C ILE A 96 16.22 2.19 1.89
N PRO A 97 17.35 2.58 1.23
CA PRO A 97 17.66 4.00 1.00
C PRO A 97 16.96 4.62 -0.21
N GLU A 98 16.05 3.91 -0.84
CA GLU A 98 15.42 4.28 -2.11
C GLU A 98 13.90 3.99 -2.10
N PRO A 99 13.11 4.63 -2.98
CA PRO A 99 11.68 4.38 -3.08
C PRO A 99 11.35 2.92 -3.42
N VAL A 100 10.28 2.42 -2.79
CA VAL A 100 9.74 1.08 -3.01
C VAL A 100 8.29 1.21 -3.45
N ASP A 101 7.94 0.68 -4.63
CA ASP A 101 6.57 0.73 -5.12
C ASP A 101 5.71 -0.39 -4.50
N MET A 102 6.27 -1.59 -4.39
CA MET A 102 5.56 -2.76 -3.88
C MET A 102 6.32 -3.43 -2.75
N VAL A 103 5.61 -3.77 -1.67
CA VAL A 103 6.08 -4.66 -0.59
C VAL A 103 5.47 -6.03 -0.80
N ASP A 104 6.28 -7.02 -1.17
CA ASP A 104 5.86 -8.41 -1.42
C ASP A 104 6.26 -9.30 -0.22
N VAL A 105 5.27 -9.92 0.44
CA VAL A 105 5.43 -10.53 1.76
C VAL A 105 5.40 -12.04 1.72
N PHE A 106 6.52 -12.64 2.17
CA PHE A 106 6.70 -14.07 2.41
C PHE A 106 6.85 -14.36 3.91
N GLN A 107 5.88 -13.90 4.68
CA GLN A 107 5.81 -14.12 6.13
C GLN A 107 4.52 -14.86 6.47
N ARG A 108 4.47 -15.49 7.66
CA ARG A 108 3.21 -16.05 8.15
C ARG A 108 2.20 -14.92 8.41
N SER A 109 0.90 -15.21 8.27
CA SER A 109 -0.18 -14.23 8.42
C SER A 109 -0.12 -13.47 9.76
N GLU A 110 0.28 -14.13 10.86
CA GLU A 110 0.46 -13.51 12.18
C GLU A 110 1.60 -12.49 12.24
N ASN A 111 2.57 -12.57 11.32
CA ASN A 111 3.74 -11.69 11.28
C ASN A 111 3.58 -10.51 10.31
N VAL A 112 2.40 -10.34 9.71
CA VAL A 112 2.15 -9.26 8.72
C VAL A 112 1.93 -7.90 9.39
N ILE A 113 1.26 -7.86 10.54
CA ILE A 113 0.90 -6.60 11.23
C ILE A 113 2.12 -5.70 11.48
N PRO A 114 3.27 -6.19 11.97
CA PRO A 114 4.45 -5.34 12.18
C PRO A 114 5.00 -4.67 10.92
N LEU A 115 4.66 -5.15 9.72
CA LEU A 115 5.12 -4.60 8.45
C LEU A 115 4.26 -3.42 7.96
N VAL A 116 3.06 -3.23 8.53
CA VAL A 116 2.10 -2.20 8.07
C VAL A 116 2.66 -0.79 8.26
N GLY A 117 3.13 -0.45 9.47
CA GLY A 117 3.72 0.85 9.75
C GLY A 117 4.90 1.19 8.84
N PRO A 118 5.93 0.30 8.78
CA PRO A 118 7.04 0.46 7.85
C PRO A 118 6.63 0.61 6.39
N ALA A 119 5.69 -0.18 5.88
CA ALA A 119 5.22 -0.06 4.49
C ALA A 119 4.57 1.29 4.20
N ILE A 120 3.80 1.83 5.16
CA ILE A 120 3.22 3.17 5.07
C ILE A 120 4.33 4.24 5.12
N ALA A 121 5.30 4.09 6.01
CA ALA A 121 6.38 5.05 6.22
C ALA A 121 7.27 5.22 4.98
N ILE A 122 7.57 4.13 4.27
CA ILE A 122 8.35 4.17 3.01
C ILE A 122 7.52 4.62 1.79
N GLY A 123 6.21 4.83 1.95
CA GLY A 123 5.32 5.30 0.90
C GLY A 123 5.03 4.27 -0.19
N ALA A 124 5.01 2.98 0.15
CA ALA A 124 4.68 1.93 -0.81
C ALA A 124 3.28 2.13 -1.40
N SER A 125 3.12 1.92 -2.71
CA SER A 125 1.83 2.01 -3.41
C SER A 125 1.02 0.72 -3.29
N CYS A 126 1.70 -0.43 -3.15
CA CYS A 126 1.09 -1.74 -3.05
C CYS A 126 1.71 -2.58 -1.93
N PHE A 127 0.87 -3.31 -1.23
CA PHE A 127 1.25 -4.33 -0.26
C PHE A 127 0.67 -5.68 -0.69
N TRP A 128 1.56 -6.61 -1.04
CA TRP A 128 1.21 -7.89 -1.60
C TRP A 128 1.48 -9.03 -0.62
N MET A 129 0.46 -9.77 -0.28
CA MET A 129 0.56 -10.98 0.55
C MET A 129 0.47 -12.21 -0.36
N GLN A 130 1.49 -13.04 -0.33
CA GLN A 130 1.63 -14.24 -1.17
C GLN A 130 0.56 -15.31 -0.85
N LEU A 131 0.58 -16.44 -1.57
CA LEU A 131 -0.34 -17.55 -1.36
C LEU A 131 -0.42 -17.94 0.11
N ASP A 132 -1.64 -18.21 0.59
CA ASP A 132 -2.00 -18.58 1.95
C ASP A 132 -1.72 -17.48 3.02
N ILE A 133 -1.33 -16.27 2.58
CA ILE A 133 -1.09 -15.15 3.48
C ILE A 133 -2.26 -14.17 3.38
N ARG A 134 -2.97 -14.00 4.49
CA ARG A 134 -4.08 -13.06 4.65
C ARG A 134 -4.03 -12.44 6.04
N ASN A 135 -4.30 -11.14 6.13
CA ASN A 135 -4.43 -10.47 7.42
C ASN A 135 -5.42 -9.30 7.33
N PHE A 136 -6.62 -9.51 7.84
CA PHE A 136 -7.70 -8.54 7.75
C PHE A 136 -7.37 -7.19 8.42
N GLN A 137 -6.69 -7.19 9.57
CA GLN A 137 -6.31 -5.97 10.28
C GLN A 137 -5.25 -5.18 9.50
N ALA A 138 -4.24 -5.87 8.96
CA ALA A 138 -3.22 -5.26 8.11
C ALA A 138 -3.87 -4.64 6.87
N ARG A 139 -4.72 -5.39 6.18
CA ARG A 139 -5.46 -4.93 5.00
C ARG A 139 -6.23 -3.65 5.29
N GLN A 140 -7.05 -3.62 6.35
CA GLN A 140 -7.81 -2.43 6.70
C GLN A 140 -6.93 -1.20 6.97
N ALA A 141 -5.81 -1.39 7.67
CA ALA A 141 -4.91 -0.29 8.01
C ALA A 141 -4.21 0.27 6.75
N LEU A 142 -3.75 -0.61 5.86
CA LEU A 142 -3.11 -0.25 4.59
C LEU A 142 -4.09 0.45 3.63
N GLU A 143 -5.30 -0.09 3.46
CA GLU A 143 -6.34 0.52 2.61
C GLU A 143 -6.76 1.92 3.12
N ARG A 144 -6.82 2.13 4.45
CA ARG A 144 -7.05 3.46 5.04
C ARG A 144 -5.93 4.44 4.75
N ALA A 145 -4.70 3.95 4.65
CA ALA A 145 -3.54 4.75 4.27
C ALA A 145 -3.42 4.98 2.75
N GLY A 146 -4.34 4.44 1.94
CA GLY A 146 -4.37 4.60 0.49
C GLY A 146 -3.45 3.63 -0.25
N ILE A 147 -2.98 2.56 0.41
CA ILE A 147 -2.15 1.52 -0.19
C ILE A 147 -3.04 0.43 -0.78
N GLU A 148 -2.79 0.05 -2.03
CA GLU A 148 -3.44 -1.09 -2.67
C GLU A 148 -3.01 -2.39 -1.98
N VAL A 149 -3.96 -3.29 -1.71
CA VAL A 149 -3.68 -4.55 -1.02
C VAL A 149 -4.11 -5.74 -1.85
N VAL A 150 -3.16 -6.64 -2.10
CA VAL A 150 -3.40 -7.95 -2.72
C VAL A 150 -3.14 -9.03 -1.67
N GLU A 151 -4.02 -10.01 -1.57
CA GLU A 151 -3.90 -11.13 -0.63
C GLU A 151 -4.04 -12.48 -1.35
N ASP A 152 -3.30 -13.47 -0.84
CA ASP A 152 -3.42 -14.86 -1.28
C ASP A 152 -3.21 -15.04 -2.79
N LYS A 153 -2.21 -14.37 -3.33
CA LYS A 153 -1.83 -14.46 -4.74
C LYS A 153 -0.31 -14.48 -4.89
N CYS A 154 0.16 -15.29 -5.83
CA CYS A 154 1.58 -15.33 -6.15
C CYS A 154 1.92 -14.28 -7.20
N THR A 155 2.80 -13.33 -6.87
CA THR A 155 3.26 -12.28 -7.80
C THR A 155 3.81 -12.84 -9.11
N LYS A 156 4.57 -13.95 -9.05
CA LYS A 156 5.08 -14.65 -10.25
C LYS A 156 3.94 -15.16 -11.14
N ILE A 157 2.91 -15.80 -10.54
CA ILE A 157 1.79 -16.37 -11.29
C ILE A 157 0.96 -15.25 -11.90
N GLU A 158 0.66 -14.21 -11.12
CA GLU A 158 -0.13 -13.09 -11.63
C GLU A 158 0.65 -12.33 -12.71
N HIS A 159 1.94 -12.05 -12.52
CA HIS A 159 2.76 -11.41 -13.55
C HIS A 159 2.77 -12.21 -14.86
N ALA A 160 2.94 -13.54 -14.80
CA ALA A 160 2.96 -14.39 -15.98
C ALA A 160 1.63 -14.42 -16.77
N ARG A 161 0.52 -13.94 -16.18
CA ARG A 161 -0.78 -13.83 -16.87
C ARG A 161 -0.91 -12.57 -17.70
N TYR A 162 -0.13 -11.52 -17.35
CA TYR A 162 -0.25 -10.18 -17.93
C TYR A 162 1.01 -9.73 -18.68
N ALA A 163 2.11 -10.54 -18.60
CA ALA A 163 3.38 -10.27 -19.28
C ALA A 163 3.36 -10.64 -20.78
#